data_d7772b0bea1b39252d0427b4284f4837
#
_entry.id   d7772b0bea1b39252d0427b4284f4837
#
_cell.length_a   1.000
_cell.length_b   1.000
_cell.length_c   1.000
_cell.angle_alpha   90.00
_cell.angle_beta   90.00
_cell.angle_gamma   90.00
#
_symmetry.space_group_name_H-M   'P 1'
#
loop_
_entity.id
_entity.type
_entity.pdbx_description
1 polymer ?
#
loop_
_entity_poly.entity_id
_entity_poly.type
_entity_poly.pdbx_seq_one_letter_code
_entity_poly.pdbx_strand_id
1 'polypeptide(L)'
;MIFKKVFFILLTLQILTILNRKITHSTIIEVRYSETDSMSYTHHSNYLKFYEIGRLSWFKNVGFSYKKLEETGVIMPVVDAKIKYRKPSFFEDELKIQTTLISKPNKFIEFEYVVYKDSEVINEGYTKLVFLDRNSKKPIRCPKNLLDVFNN
;
A
#
# COMPACT_ATOMS: atom_id res chain seq x y z
N MET A 1 -0.75 7.85 -41.74
CA MET A 1 -1.38 6.80 -40.90
C MET A 1 -0.50 6.32 -39.76
N ILE A 2 0.81 6.18 -39.97
CA ILE A 2 1.80 5.72 -38.95
C ILE A 2 1.96 6.72 -37.80
N PHE A 3 2.04 8.02 -38.04
CA PHE A 3 2.19 9.05 -37.00
C PHE A 3 1.03 9.10 -36.00
N LYS A 4 -0.21 8.88 -36.44
CA LYS A 4 -1.37 8.82 -35.53
C LYS A 4 -1.32 7.58 -34.60
N LYS A 5 -0.86 6.44 -35.12
CA LYS A 5 -0.67 5.23 -34.31
C LYS A 5 0.43 5.40 -33.25
N VAL A 6 1.57 5.98 -33.64
CA VAL A 6 2.68 6.24 -32.72
C VAL A 6 2.27 7.23 -31.61
N PHE A 7 1.58 8.31 -31.98
CA PHE A 7 1.06 9.29 -31.02
C PHE A 7 0.06 8.65 -30.02
N PHE A 8 -0.84 7.79 -30.52
CA PHE A 8 -1.80 7.10 -29.67
C PHE A 8 -1.12 6.11 -28.72
N ILE A 9 -0.09 5.39 -29.17
CA ILE A 9 0.71 4.49 -28.33
C ILE A 9 1.47 5.25 -27.25
N LEU A 10 2.10 6.38 -27.59
CA LEU A 10 2.82 7.23 -26.64
C LEU A 10 1.88 7.82 -25.58
N LEU A 11 0.69 8.28 -26.01
CA LEU A 11 -0.33 8.80 -25.10
C LEU A 11 -0.86 7.70 -24.15
N THR A 12 -1.08 6.49 -24.68
CA THR A 12 -1.52 5.34 -23.86
C THR A 12 -0.45 4.93 -22.86
N LEU A 13 0.83 4.92 -23.26
CA LEU A 13 1.95 4.64 -22.37
C LEU A 13 2.11 5.71 -21.28
N GLN A 14 1.93 7.00 -21.61
CA GLN A 14 1.93 8.08 -20.62
C GLN A 14 0.76 7.95 -19.63
N ILE A 15 -0.44 7.64 -20.11
CA ILE A 15 -1.62 7.42 -19.26
C ILE A 15 -1.41 6.20 -18.36
N LEU A 16 -0.86 5.11 -18.87
CA LEU A 16 -0.50 3.91 -18.08
C LEU A 16 0.55 4.23 -17.02
N THR A 17 1.54 5.05 -17.34
CA THR A 17 2.59 5.48 -16.40
C THR A 17 2.03 6.36 -15.28
N ILE A 18 1.08 7.25 -15.60
CA ILE A 18 0.40 8.10 -14.62
C ILE A 18 -0.53 7.28 -13.73
N LEU A 19 -1.29 6.34 -14.29
CA LEU A 19 -2.13 5.41 -13.54
C LEU A 19 -1.29 4.51 -12.62
N ASN A 20 -0.15 4.02 -13.10
CA ASN A 20 0.76 3.18 -12.31
C ASN A 20 1.37 3.95 -11.13
N ARG A 21 1.63 5.25 -11.27
CA ARG A 21 2.10 6.12 -10.16
C ARG A 21 1.05 6.28 -9.05
N LYS A 22 -0.23 6.27 -9.38
CA LYS A 22 -1.33 6.37 -8.39
C LYS A 22 -1.63 5.03 -7.71
N ILE A 23 -1.31 3.91 -8.35
CA ILE A 23 -1.60 2.56 -7.86
C ILE A 23 -0.47 1.99 -7.02
N THR A 24 0.78 2.28 -7.37
CA THR A 24 1.98 1.75 -6.69
C THR A 24 2.82 2.87 -6.11
N HIS A 25 3.25 2.70 -4.86
CA HIS A 25 4.17 3.60 -4.16
C HIS A 25 5.19 2.80 -3.35
N SER A 26 6.40 3.31 -3.25
CA SER A 26 7.45 2.70 -2.45
C SER A 26 7.89 3.62 -1.33
N THR A 27 8.12 3.07 -0.15
CA THR A 27 8.72 3.75 0.99
C THR A 27 9.89 2.95 1.53
N ILE A 28 10.85 3.65 2.11
CA ILE A 28 12.04 3.04 2.72
C ILE A 28 11.85 3.08 4.24
N ILE A 29 12.20 2.00 4.91
CA ILE A 29 12.31 1.91 6.36
C ILE A 29 13.65 1.27 6.73
N GLU A 30 14.10 1.53 7.95
CA GLU A 30 15.22 0.84 8.57
C GLU A 30 14.70 -0.08 9.69
N VAL A 31 15.19 -1.30 9.75
CA VAL A 31 14.82 -2.26 10.80
C VAL A 31 15.42 -1.83 12.13
N ARG A 32 14.59 -1.56 13.13
CA ARG A 32 15.02 -1.15 14.47
C ARG A 32 15.43 -2.36 15.31
N TYR A 33 16.32 -2.14 16.27
CA TYR A 33 16.73 -3.19 17.22
C TYR A 33 15.54 -3.86 17.91
N SER A 34 14.55 -3.07 18.33
CA SER A 34 13.32 -3.56 18.98
C SER A 34 12.42 -4.41 18.09
N GLU A 35 12.72 -4.51 16.80
CA GLU A 35 11.95 -5.28 15.82
C GLU A 35 12.57 -6.66 15.54
N THR A 36 13.71 -6.96 16.15
CA THR A 36 14.40 -8.25 16.02
C THR A 36 14.08 -9.19 17.19
N ASP A 37 14.26 -10.48 16.95
CA ASP A 37 14.06 -11.55 17.93
C ASP A 37 15.40 -12.16 18.40
N SER A 38 15.34 -13.20 19.23
CA SER A 38 16.52 -13.90 19.75
C SER A 38 17.36 -14.60 18.68
N MET A 39 16.84 -14.79 17.47
CA MET A 39 17.59 -15.30 16.32
C MET A 39 18.29 -14.16 15.53
N SER A 40 18.20 -12.93 16.02
CA SER A 40 18.64 -11.70 15.34
C SER A 40 17.86 -11.37 14.06
N TYR A 41 16.79 -12.09 13.76
CA TYR A 41 15.94 -11.82 12.62
C TYR A 41 14.89 -10.75 12.95
N THR A 42 14.46 -9.99 11.95
CA THR A 42 13.24 -9.20 12.10
C THR A 42 12.10 -10.14 12.48
N HIS A 43 11.51 -9.92 13.67
CA HIS A 43 10.42 -10.77 14.14
C HIS A 43 9.24 -10.72 13.17
N HIS A 44 8.70 -11.86 12.83
CA HIS A 44 7.69 -12.04 11.78
C HIS A 44 6.48 -11.11 11.90
N SER A 45 6.03 -10.76 13.12
CA SER A 45 4.91 -9.86 13.34
C SER A 45 5.15 -8.41 12.89
N ASN A 46 6.40 -7.97 12.78
CA ASN A 46 6.71 -6.60 12.39
C ASN A 46 6.42 -6.30 10.92
N TYR A 47 6.36 -7.30 10.06
CA TYR A 47 6.00 -7.09 8.65
C TYR A 47 4.60 -6.50 8.47
N LEU A 48 3.64 -6.82 9.33
CA LEU A 48 2.32 -6.17 9.32
C LEU A 48 2.41 -4.67 9.64
N LYS A 49 3.32 -4.27 10.54
CA LYS A 49 3.60 -2.86 10.83
C LYS A 49 4.28 -2.17 9.64
N PHE A 50 5.19 -2.87 8.96
CA PHE A 50 5.83 -2.35 7.75
C PHE A 50 4.81 -2.14 6.61
N TYR A 51 3.84 -3.05 6.45
CA TYR A 51 2.74 -2.86 5.51
C TYR A 51 1.85 -1.66 5.89
N GLU A 52 1.63 -1.42 7.18
CA GLU A 52 0.92 -0.24 7.65
C GLU A 52 1.66 1.05 7.27
N ILE A 53 2.98 1.10 7.51
CA ILE A 53 3.81 2.23 7.08
C ILE A 53 3.71 2.43 5.55
N GLY A 54 3.78 1.36 4.79
CA GLY A 54 3.62 1.37 3.33
C GLY A 54 2.27 1.94 2.90
N ARG A 55 1.15 1.48 3.51
CA ARG A 55 -0.20 2.00 3.22
C ARG A 55 -0.35 3.48 3.56
N LEU A 56 0.12 3.89 4.73
CA LEU A 56 0.03 5.30 5.14
C LEU A 56 0.86 6.20 4.22
N SER A 57 2.03 5.74 3.79
CA SER A 57 2.85 6.43 2.81
C SER A 57 2.16 6.49 1.44
N TRP A 58 1.53 5.39 1.02
CA TRP A 58 0.74 5.32 -0.21
C TRP A 58 -0.41 6.35 -0.20
N PHE A 59 -1.20 6.44 0.88
CA PHE A 59 -2.27 7.43 1.02
C PHE A 59 -1.75 8.86 0.90
N LYS A 60 -0.62 9.17 1.54
CA LYS A 60 0.02 10.50 1.41
C LYS A 60 0.44 10.78 -0.03
N ASN A 61 1.01 9.80 -0.73
CA ASN A 61 1.46 9.94 -2.11
C ASN A 61 0.31 10.25 -3.07
N VAL A 62 -0.88 9.71 -2.84
CA VAL A 62 -2.07 10.03 -3.65
C VAL A 62 -2.80 11.30 -3.17
N GLY A 63 -2.21 12.05 -2.24
CA GLY A 63 -2.77 13.31 -1.73
C GLY A 63 -3.93 13.13 -0.73
N PHE A 64 -4.07 11.93 -0.14
CA PHE A 64 -5.15 11.59 0.76
C PHE A 64 -4.67 11.55 2.23
N SER A 65 -5.39 12.22 3.12
CA SER A 65 -5.08 12.23 4.55
C SER A 65 -5.88 11.16 5.30
N TYR A 66 -5.21 10.12 5.77
CA TYR A 66 -5.80 9.08 6.61
C TYR A 66 -6.40 9.67 7.90
N LYS A 67 -5.68 10.59 8.55
CA LYS A 67 -6.16 11.30 9.75
C LYS A 67 -7.46 12.05 9.48
N LYS A 68 -7.53 12.80 8.37
CA LYS A 68 -8.77 13.52 7.99
C LYS A 68 -9.92 12.55 7.72
N LEU A 69 -9.66 11.37 7.16
CA LEU A 69 -10.69 10.35 6.98
C LEU A 69 -11.27 9.92 8.35
N GLU A 70 -10.41 9.63 9.31
CA GLU A 70 -10.83 9.22 10.65
C GLU A 70 -11.62 10.33 11.37
N GLU A 71 -11.27 11.60 11.16
CA GLU A 71 -12.00 12.77 11.69
C GLU A 71 -13.42 12.86 11.10
N THR A 72 -13.66 12.35 9.89
CA THR A 72 -15.02 12.28 9.31
C THR A 72 -15.85 11.10 9.85
N GLY A 73 -15.31 10.33 10.78
CA GLY A 73 -15.99 9.18 11.36
C GLY A 73 -15.90 7.90 10.56
N VAL A 74 -14.97 7.82 9.59
CA VAL A 74 -14.69 6.60 8.83
C VAL A 74 -13.46 5.91 9.40
N ILE A 75 -13.57 4.60 9.65
CA ILE A 75 -12.45 3.76 10.10
C ILE A 75 -12.23 2.62 9.10
N MET A 76 -10.98 2.14 9.02
CA MET A 76 -10.60 1.08 8.08
C MET A 76 -9.82 -0.03 8.81
N PRO A 77 -10.50 -0.91 9.58
CA PRO A 77 -9.85 -2.07 10.16
C PRO A 77 -9.41 -3.07 9.09
N VAL A 78 -8.28 -3.73 9.34
CA VAL A 78 -7.83 -4.88 8.55
C VAL A 78 -8.73 -6.07 8.89
N VAL A 79 -9.28 -6.72 7.86
CA VAL A 79 -10.17 -7.89 7.98
C VAL A 79 -9.57 -9.17 7.40
N ASP A 80 -8.54 -9.04 6.57
CA ASP A 80 -7.78 -10.18 6.05
C ASP A 80 -6.33 -9.76 5.84
N ALA A 81 -5.38 -10.67 6.11
CA ALA A 81 -3.97 -10.46 5.87
C ALA A 81 -3.28 -11.78 5.48
N LYS A 82 -2.35 -11.69 4.53
CA LYS A 82 -1.51 -12.81 4.12
C LYS A 82 -0.07 -12.35 4.09
N ILE A 83 0.84 -13.19 4.56
CA ILE A 83 2.27 -12.90 4.58
C ILE A 83 3.02 -14.12 4.08
N LYS A 84 4.03 -13.89 3.24
CA LYS A 84 4.95 -14.91 2.76
C LYS A 84 6.37 -14.45 3.02
N TYR A 85 7.06 -15.17 3.90
CA TYR A 85 8.46 -14.95 4.24
C TYR A 85 9.35 -15.71 3.27
N ARG A 86 10.30 -15.02 2.64
CA ARG A 86 11.23 -15.62 1.69
C ARG A 86 12.66 -15.66 2.22
N LYS A 87 13.09 -14.54 2.82
CA LYS A 87 14.42 -14.37 3.41
C LYS A 87 14.36 -13.51 4.66
N PRO A 88 15.27 -13.67 5.62
CA PRO A 88 15.34 -12.85 6.81
C PRO A 88 15.85 -11.44 6.49
N SER A 89 15.46 -10.50 7.33
CA SER A 89 16.12 -9.20 7.48
C SER A 89 16.61 -9.04 8.93
N PHE A 90 17.53 -8.10 9.15
CA PHE A 90 18.27 -7.92 10.38
C PHE A 90 18.21 -6.47 10.84
N PHE A 91 18.67 -6.20 12.06
CA PHE A 91 18.84 -4.86 12.58
C PHE A 91 19.68 -3.99 11.62
N GLU A 92 19.30 -2.72 11.44
CA GLU A 92 19.90 -1.74 10.52
C GLU A 92 19.73 -2.09 9.01
N ASP A 93 19.05 -3.15 8.65
CA ASP A 93 18.71 -3.37 7.25
C ASP A 93 17.76 -2.28 6.73
N GLU A 94 18.10 -1.69 5.60
CA GLU A 94 17.20 -0.82 4.86
C GLU A 94 16.27 -1.66 3.98
N LEU A 95 14.97 -1.51 4.17
CA LEU A 95 13.95 -2.24 3.43
C LEU A 95 13.10 -1.28 2.59
N LYS A 96 12.95 -1.61 1.31
CA LYS A 96 12.01 -0.94 0.42
C LYS A 96 10.68 -1.67 0.42
N ILE A 97 9.62 -1.02 0.87
CA ILE A 97 8.26 -1.55 0.87
C ILE A 97 7.53 -0.96 -0.32
N GLN A 98 7.26 -1.78 -1.31
CA GLN A 98 6.43 -1.43 -2.45
C GLN A 98 4.98 -1.81 -2.14
N THR A 99 4.10 -0.83 -2.11
CA THR A 99 2.67 -0.97 -1.82
C THR A 99 1.88 -0.71 -3.09
N THR A 100 1.07 -1.67 -3.50
CA THR A 100 0.26 -1.58 -4.71
C THR A 100 -1.22 -1.75 -4.36
N LEU A 101 -2.05 -0.79 -4.77
CA LEU A 101 -3.50 -0.95 -4.72
C LEU A 101 -3.95 -1.92 -5.81
N ILE A 102 -4.66 -2.99 -5.43
CA ILE A 102 -5.05 -4.07 -6.36
C ILE A 102 -6.14 -3.62 -7.33
N SER A 103 -7.15 -2.89 -6.80
CA SER A 103 -8.30 -2.47 -7.60
C SER A 103 -8.95 -1.22 -7.02
N LYS A 104 -9.80 -0.56 -7.82
CA LYS A 104 -10.56 0.61 -7.35
C LYS A 104 -11.40 0.24 -6.12
N PRO A 105 -11.27 0.97 -5.00
CA PRO A 105 -11.97 0.66 -3.76
C PRO A 105 -13.50 0.77 -3.92
N ASN A 106 -14.24 -0.09 -3.17
CA ASN A 106 -15.70 0.00 -3.05
C ASN A 106 -16.10 -0.11 -1.56
N LYS A 107 -16.49 -1.28 -1.06
CA LYS A 107 -16.68 -1.55 0.38
C LYS A 107 -15.36 -1.90 1.06
N PHE A 108 -14.42 -2.39 0.29
CA PHE A 108 -13.09 -2.80 0.72
C PHE A 108 -12.03 -2.02 -0.04
N ILE A 109 -10.85 -1.92 0.57
CA ILE A 109 -9.62 -1.50 -0.08
C ILE A 109 -8.56 -2.58 0.15
N GLU A 110 -7.85 -2.96 -0.93
CA GLU A 110 -6.98 -4.12 -0.92
C GLU A 110 -5.61 -3.74 -1.46
N PHE A 111 -4.58 -4.14 -0.74
CA PHE A 111 -3.19 -3.85 -1.09
C PHE A 111 -2.35 -5.12 -1.15
N GLU A 112 -1.47 -5.15 -2.13
CA GLU A 112 -0.32 -6.05 -2.17
C GLU A 112 0.95 -5.31 -1.76
N TYR A 113 1.85 -6.05 -1.13
CA TYR A 113 3.14 -5.56 -0.68
C TYR A 113 4.25 -6.46 -1.19
N VAL A 114 5.34 -5.84 -1.62
CA VAL A 114 6.60 -6.53 -1.87
C VAL A 114 7.68 -5.80 -1.09
N VAL A 115 8.38 -6.53 -0.23
CA VAL A 115 9.48 -5.99 0.57
C VAL A 115 10.79 -6.44 -0.04
N TYR A 116 11.63 -5.47 -0.34
CA TYR A 116 12.95 -5.69 -0.92
C TYR A 116 14.04 -5.30 0.08
N LYS A 117 15.12 -6.08 0.09
CA LYS A 117 16.42 -5.71 0.63
C LYS A 117 17.43 -5.78 -0.52
N ASP A 118 18.18 -4.70 -0.77
CA ASP A 118 19.15 -4.59 -1.90
C ASP A 118 18.47 -4.89 -3.21
N SER A 119 17.57 -4.99 -3.72
CA SER A 119 16.88 -5.41 -4.95
C SER A 119 16.35 -6.85 -4.89
N GLU A 120 16.53 -7.55 -3.79
CA GLU A 120 16.03 -8.90 -3.61
C GLU A 120 14.68 -8.90 -2.88
N VAL A 121 13.73 -9.71 -3.36
CA VAL A 121 12.43 -9.88 -2.69
C VAL A 121 12.63 -10.77 -1.46
N ILE A 122 12.39 -10.20 -0.27
CA ILE A 122 12.52 -10.94 1.00
C ILE A 122 11.18 -11.28 1.64
N ASN A 123 10.12 -10.55 1.28
CA ASN A 123 8.79 -10.79 1.83
C ASN A 123 7.71 -10.29 0.87
N GLU A 124 6.56 -10.95 0.88
CA GLU A 124 5.38 -10.54 0.13
C GLU A 124 4.16 -10.57 1.04
N GLY A 125 3.25 -9.66 0.84
CA GLY A 125 2.07 -9.55 1.66
C GLY A 125 0.82 -9.04 0.95
N TYR A 126 -0.26 -9.20 1.66
CA TYR A 126 -1.58 -8.73 1.24
C TYR A 126 -2.35 -8.27 2.48
N THR A 127 -3.11 -7.22 2.34
CA THR A 127 -4.11 -6.83 3.34
C THR A 127 -5.39 -6.36 2.67
N LYS A 128 -6.50 -6.69 3.31
CA LYS A 128 -7.84 -6.21 2.98
C LYS A 128 -8.39 -5.43 4.17
N LEU A 129 -8.85 -4.21 3.91
CA LEU A 129 -9.49 -3.36 4.90
C LEU A 129 -10.93 -3.10 4.47
N VAL A 130 -11.83 -2.92 5.44
CA VAL A 130 -13.22 -2.57 5.20
C VAL A 130 -13.47 -1.12 5.65
N PHE A 131 -14.24 -0.36 4.87
CA PHE A 131 -14.71 0.95 5.31
C PHE A 131 -15.90 0.77 6.25
N LEU A 132 -15.78 1.28 7.49
CA LEU A 132 -16.84 1.26 8.48
C LEU A 132 -17.18 2.69 8.94
N ASP A 133 -18.43 2.92 9.21
CA ASP A 133 -18.85 4.05 10.04
C ASP A 133 -18.40 3.82 11.49
N ARG A 134 -17.72 4.81 12.08
CA ARG A 134 -17.12 4.70 13.42
C ARG A 134 -18.16 4.44 14.52
N ASN A 135 -19.33 5.03 14.41
CA ASN A 135 -20.36 4.97 15.45
C ASN A 135 -21.17 3.68 15.34
N SER A 136 -21.74 3.41 14.17
CA SER A 136 -22.61 2.27 13.95
C SER A 136 -21.86 0.95 13.74
N LYS A 137 -20.53 1.01 13.44
CA LYS A 137 -19.69 -0.13 13.06
C LYS A 137 -20.18 -0.87 11.81
N LYS A 138 -21.09 -0.27 11.05
CA LYS A 138 -21.61 -0.87 9.81
C LYS A 138 -20.71 -0.59 8.62
N PRO A 139 -20.56 -1.55 7.69
CA PRO A 139 -19.85 -1.34 6.44
C PRO A 139 -20.49 -0.22 5.61
N ILE A 140 -19.64 0.66 5.08
CA ILE A 140 -20.02 1.74 4.17
C ILE A 140 -19.24 1.62 2.86
N ARG A 141 -19.64 2.38 1.86
CA ARG A 141 -18.87 2.50 0.62
C ARG A 141 -17.66 3.39 0.83
N CYS A 142 -16.64 3.17 0.00
CA CYS A 142 -15.47 4.03 -0.05
C CYS A 142 -15.89 5.51 -0.15
N PRO A 143 -15.38 6.39 0.71
CA PRO A 143 -15.70 7.81 0.67
C PRO A 143 -15.37 8.45 -0.69
N LYS A 144 -16.24 9.36 -1.12
CA LYS A 144 -16.12 10.00 -2.44
C LYS A 144 -14.77 10.70 -2.64
N ASN A 145 -14.27 11.40 -1.61
CA ASN A 145 -12.99 12.09 -1.66
C ASN A 145 -11.79 11.16 -1.92
N LEU A 146 -11.85 9.90 -1.47
CA LEU A 146 -10.85 8.90 -1.82
C LEU A 146 -11.07 8.39 -3.24
N LEU A 147 -12.33 8.17 -3.67
CA LEU A 147 -12.63 7.75 -5.03
C LEU A 147 -12.22 8.80 -6.07
N ASP A 148 -12.33 10.08 -5.76
CA ASP A 148 -11.98 11.18 -6.67
C ASP A 148 -10.47 11.17 -7.01
N VAL A 149 -9.62 10.60 -6.15
CA VAL A 149 -8.19 10.40 -6.45
C VAL A 149 -7.98 9.54 -7.71
N PHE A 150 -8.92 8.66 -8.04
CA PHE A 150 -8.85 7.75 -9.19
C PHE A 150 -9.60 8.27 -10.43
N ASN A 151 -10.30 9.39 -10.32
CA ASN A 151 -11.09 9.96 -11.41
C ASN A 151 -10.40 11.15 -12.10
N ASN A 152 -9.28 11.63 -11.54
CA ASN A 152 -8.40 12.68 -12.05
C ASN A 152 -7.09 12.06 -12.60
#